data_9e470f8ba39bf2d4ee8a3ed41ea2ada7
#
_entry.id   9e470f8ba39bf2d4ee8a3ed41ea2ada7
#
_cell.length_a   1.000
_cell.length_b   1.000
_cell.length_c   1.000
_cell.angle_alpha   90.00
_cell.angle_beta   90.00
_cell.angle_gamma   90.00
#
_symmetry.space_group_name_H-M   'P 1'
#
loop_
_entity.id
_entity.type
_entity.pdbx_description
1 polymer ?
#
loop_
_entity_poly.entity_id
_entity_poly.type
_entity_poly.pdbx_seq_one_letter_code
_entity_poly.pdbx_strand_id
1 'polypeptide(L)'
;GALPELLEVRVAGREVIGFPALHDDGDSVSLRPHDTPEEASRVHRRGLARLFALNLKDQVRAVERLPGLRELALQYMGFGTEAELKARLIEATLGRCCLLEPLPTDADAFAKRCAEAKSRVSLVAQEFMRLTGQLLVEHAALQKRLSGLKTFPEVVADIQGQLGALLPKDFLVAFEWDKLAHFARYLKGAAVRLDKLRNNPARDAQAMAEWKQLAQAWERERLARRRAGVEDPALEEFRW
;
A
#
# COMPACT_ATOMS: atom_id res chain seq x y z
N GLY A 1 -13.36 -25.65 13.00
CA GLY A 1 -13.66 -26.07 11.63
C GLY A 1 -13.25 -25.00 10.65
N ALA A 2 -13.19 -25.31 9.36
CA ALA A 2 -12.92 -24.36 8.32
C ALA A 2 -14.06 -23.34 8.17
N LEU A 3 -13.75 -22.13 7.73
CA LEU A 3 -14.74 -21.14 7.35
C LEU A 3 -15.43 -21.64 6.06
N PRO A 4 -16.77 -21.78 6.02
CA PRO A 4 -17.45 -22.18 4.80
C PRO A 4 -17.36 -21.06 3.75
N GLU A 5 -17.25 -21.42 2.48
CA GLU A 5 -17.22 -20.46 1.38
C GLU A 5 -18.58 -19.78 1.16
N LEU A 6 -19.65 -20.47 1.55
CA LEU A 6 -21.02 -20.05 1.31
C LEU A 6 -21.91 -20.49 2.47
N LEU A 7 -22.83 -19.64 2.87
CA LEU A 7 -23.90 -19.92 3.84
C LEU A 7 -25.26 -19.83 3.14
N GLU A 8 -26.03 -20.91 3.22
CA GLU A 8 -27.44 -20.92 2.83
C GLU A 8 -28.28 -20.72 4.06
N VAL A 9 -28.99 -19.63 4.15
CA VAL A 9 -29.88 -19.28 5.28
C VAL A 9 -31.29 -19.08 4.76
N ARG A 10 -32.26 -19.73 5.38
CA ARG A 10 -33.69 -19.47 5.13
C ARG A 10 -34.18 -18.30 5.96
N VAL A 11 -34.51 -17.18 5.31
CA VAL A 11 -35.11 -15.99 5.93
C VAL A 11 -36.50 -15.81 5.38
N ALA A 12 -37.53 -15.86 6.24
CA ALA A 12 -38.93 -15.69 5.86
C ALA A 12 -39.39 -16.60 4.69
N GLY A 13 -38.90 -17.84 4.65
CA GLY A 13 -39.25 -18.84 3.63
C GLY A 13 -38.52 -18.71 2.30
N ARG A 14 -37.62 -17.76 2.18
CA ARG A 14 -36.70 -17.60 1.01
C ARG A 14 -35.32 -18.07 1.36
N GLU A 15 -34.69 -18.77 0.44
CA GLU A 15 -33.27 -19.10 0.53
C GLU A 15 -32.46 -17.84 0.20
N VAL A 16 -31.60 -17.43 1.13
CA VAL A 16 -30.65 -16.34 0.97
C VAL A 16 -29.27 -16.94 1.03
N ILE A 17 -28.49 -16.70 -0.01
CA ILE A 17 -27.07 -17.08 -0.07
C ILE A 17 -26.27 -15.91 0.49
N GLY A 18 -25.39 -16.20 1.46
CA GLY A 18 -24.47 -15.23 2.03
C GLY A 18 -23.04 -15.73 2.00
N PHE A 19 -22.12 -14.81 1.77
CA PHE A 19 -20.67 -15.07 1.78
C PHE A 19 -20.10 -14.66 3.14
N PRO A 20 -19.71 -15.64 4.02
CA PRO A 20 -19.25 -15.33 5.36
C PRO A 20 -17.86 -14.68 5.32
N ALA A 21 -17.69 -13.60 6.08
CA ALA A 21 -16.42 -12.93 6.22
C ALA A 21 -16.15 -12.52 7.67
N LEU A 22 -14.87 -12.54 8.06
CA LEU A 22 -14.41 -11.94 9.29
C LEU A 22 -14.51 -10.41 9.18
N HIS A 23 -15.20 -9.79 10.13
CA HIS A 23 -15.40 -8.35 10.20
C HIS A 23 -14.55 -7.76 11.32
N ASP A 24 -13.84 -6.66 11.03
CA ASP A 24 -13.07 -5.90 12.01
C ASP A 24 -14.00 -5.00 12.85
N ASP A 25 -14.18 -5.33 14.10
CA ASP A 25 -14.99 -4.56 15.06
C ASP A 25 -14.11 -3.65 15.96
N GLY A 26 -12.81 -3.52 15.63
CA GLY A 26 -11.84 -2.70 16.36
C GLY A 26 -11.12 -3.46 17.46
N ASP A 27 -11.78 -3.80 18.54
CA ASP A 27 -11.23 -4.57 19.67
C ASP A 27 -11.50 -6.08 19.57
N SER A 28 -12.31 -6.49 18.64
CA SER A 28 -12.74 -7.86 18.40
C SER A 28 -12.91 -8.14 16.90
N VAL A 29 -13.24 -9.37 16.58
CA VAL A 29 -13.58 -9.81 15.22
C VAL A 29 -14.85 -10.63 15.28
N SER A 30 -15.82 -10.33 14.41
CA SER A 30 -17.06 -11.09 14.27
C SER A 30 -17.18 -11.72 12.89
N LEU A 31 -17.96 -12.79 12.79
CA LEU A 31 -18.30 -13.41 11.50
C LEU A 31 -19.63 -12.84 11.01
N ARG A 32 -19.64 -12.29 9.80
CA ARG A 32 -20.86 -11.71 9.19
C ARG A 32 -21.04 -12.18 7.76
N PRO A 33 -22.27 -12.44 7.29
CA PRO A 33 -22.55 -12.70 5.89
C PRO A 33 -22.51 -11.41 5.06
N HIS A 34 -22.11 -11.52 3.81
CA HIS A 34 -22.12 -10.45 2.80
C HIS A 34 -22.86 -10.92 1.55
N ASP A 35 -23.37 -9.96 0.76
CA ASP A 35 -24.20 -10.26 -0.41
C ASP A 35 -23.38 -10.70 -1.63
N THR A 36 -22.09 -10.31 -1.70
CA THR A 36 -21.20 -10.66 -2.80
C THR A 36 -19.87 -11.24 -2.34
N PRO A 37 -19.27 -12.18 -3.12
CA PRO A 37 -17.98 -12.76 -2.77
C PRO A 37 -16.85 -11.74 -2.78
N GLU A 38 -16.90 -10.72 -3.64
CA GLU A 38 -15.89 -9.66 -3.72
C GLU A 38 -15.89 -8.80 -2.46
N GLU A 39 -17.08 -8.42 -1.98
CA GLU A 39 -17.20 -7.69 -0.72
C GLU A 39 -16.76 -8.53 0.45
N ALA A 40 -17.22 -9.77 0.52
CA ALA A 40 -16.81 -10.73 1.55
C ALA A 40 -15.30 -10.89 1.61
N SER A 41 -14.64 -11.09 0.46
CA SER A 41 -13.18 -11.24 0.38
C SER A 41 -12.45 -10.00 0.92
N ARG A 42 -12.88 -8.81 0.51
CA ARG A 42 -12.28 -7.54 0.96
C ARG A 42 -12.45 -7.33 2.47
N VAL A 43 -13.65 -7.60 3.00
CA VAL A 43 -13.95 -7.46 4.44
C VAL A 43 -13.20 -8.54 5.23
N HIS A 44 -13.20 -9.78 4.74
CA HIS A 44 -12.50 -10.90 5.37
C HIS A 44 -11.00 -10.61 5.55
N ARG A 45 -10.34 -10.08 4.54
CA ARG A 45 -8.91 -9.73 4.61
C ARG A 45 -8.63 -8.72 5.73
N ARG A 46 -9.51 -7.73 5.92
CA ARG A 46 -9.40 -6.73 7.02
C ARG A 46 -9.66 -7.36 8.38
N GLY A 47 -10.71 -8.16 8.51
CA GLY A 47 -11.03 -8.89 9.74
C GLY A 47 -9.92 -9.86 10.13
N LEU A 48 -9.34 -10.55 9.15
CA LEU A 48 -8.22 -11.44 9.36
C LEU A 48 -6.96 -10.69 9.84
N ALA A 49 -6.67 -9.51 9.26
CA ALA A 49 -5.59 -8.62 9.73
C ALA A 49 -5.80 -8.22 11.19
N ARG A 50 -7.03 -7.85 11.57
CA ARG A 50 -7.38 -7.56 12.97
C ARG A 50 -7.20 -8.77 13.87
N LEU A 51 -7.64 -9.94 13.44
CA LEU A 51 -7.49 -11.18 14.20
C LEU A 51 -6.00 -11.51 14.46
N PHE A 52 -5.13 -11.33 13.45
CA PHE A 52 -3.69 -11.45 13.64
C PHE A 52 -3.15 -10.42 14.64
N ALA A 53 -3.54 -9.16 14.54
CA ALA A 53 -3.10 -8.12 15.46
C ALA A 53 -3.49 -8.43 16.92
N LEU A 54 -4.70 -8.96 17.15
CA LEU A 54 -5.18 -9.37 18.46
C LEU A 54 -4.42 -10.58 19.03
N ASN A 55 -3.96 -11.50 18.18
CA ASN A 55 -3.19 -12.69 18.60
C ASN A 55 -1.68 -12.42 18.71
N LEU A 56 -1.18 -11.38 18.06
CA LEU A 56 0.24 -10.98 18.03
C LEU A 56 0.47 -9.68 18.83
N LYS A 57 -0.25 -9.49 19.94
CA LYS A 57 -0.22 -8.23 20.74
C LYS A 57 1.18 -7.83 21.19
N ASP A 58 2.02 -8.79 21.58
CA ASP A 58 3.37 -8.52 22.03
C ASP A 58 4.28 -8.06 20.89
N GLN A 59 4.11 -8.67 19.70
CA GLN A 59 4.81 -8.27 18.48
C GLN A 59 4.36 -6.88 18.02
N VAL A 60 3.07 -6.59 18.05
CA VAL A 60 2.52 -5.25 17.74
C VAL A 60 3.11 -4.19 18.69
N ARG A 61 3.12 -4.46 20.00
CA ARG A 61 3.75 -3.58 20.98
C ARG A 61 5.25 -3.39 20.76
N ALA A 62 5.94 -4.44 20.30
CA ALA A 62 7.36 -4.35 19.96
C ALA A 62 7.58 -3.41 18.75
N VAL A 63 6.73 -3.48 17.72
CA VAL A 63 6.77 -2.55 16.57
C VAL A 63 6.56 -1.10 17.03
N GLU A 64 5.60 -0.83 17.92
CA GLU A 64 5.32 0.51 18.45
C GLU A 64 6.50 1.13 19.23
N ARG A 65 7.43 0.29 19.68
CA ARG A 65 8.59 0.68 20.51
C ARG A 65 9.92 0.53 19.79
N LEU A 66 9.90 0.33 18.48
CA LEU A 66 11.14 0.17 17.71
C LEU A 66 12.05 1.41 17.88
N PRO A 67 13.35 1.20 18.10
CA PRO A 67 14.32 2.30 18.14
C PRO A 67 14.30 3.11 16.84
N GLY A 68 14.42 4.43 16.94
CA GLY A 68 14.40 5.32 15.78
C GLY A 68 13.01 5.69 15.26
N LEU A 69 11.93 5.17 15.85
CA LEU A 69 10.56 5.44 15.37
C LEU A 69 10.16 6.91 15.58
N ARG A 70 10.61 7.54 16.67
CA ARG A 70 10.34 8.97 16.92
C ARG A 70 11.05 9.87 15.92
N GLU A 71 12.28 9.58 15.60
CA GLU A 71 13.09 10.29 14.60
C GLU A 71 12.46 10.13 13.21
N LEU A 72 11.98 8.93 12.89
CA LEU A 72 11.25 8.68 11.65
C LEU A 72 9.93 9.45 11.62
N ALA A 73 9.21 9.54 12.74
CA ALA A 73 7.95 10.29 12.83
C ALA A 73 8.14 11.78 12.56
N LEU A 74 9.27 12.38 12.98
CA LEU A 74 9.61 13.76 12.63
C LEU A 74 9.76 13.96 11.12
N GLN A 75 10.37 13.01 10.43
CA GLN A 75 10.49 13.07 8.96
C GLN A 75 9.14 12.81 8.27
N TYR A 76 8.25 12.04 8.91
CA TYR A 76 6.94 11.68 8.39
C TYR A 76 5.89 12.78 8.54
N MET A 77 6.15 13.89 9.23
CA MET A 77 5.18 14.96 9.54
C MET A 77 4.46 15.52 8.30
N GLY A 78 5.09 15.49 7.12
CA GLY A 78 4.45 15.90 5.87
C GLY A 78 3.39 14.91 5.34
N PHE A 79 3.36 13.69 5.86
CA PHE A 79 2.47 12.60 5.47
C PHE A 79 1.42 12.30 6.52
N GLY A 80 1.73 12.52 7.80
CA GLY A 80 0.83 12.24 8.90
C GLY A 80 1.48 12.40 10.27
N THR A 81 0.77 11.95 11.29
CA THR A 81 1.19 11.95 12.69
C THR A 81 2.04 10.73 13.06
N GLU A 82 2.69 10.75 14.23
CA GLU A 82 3.39 9.57 14.77
C GLU A 82 2.43 8.37 14.97
N ALA A 83 1.19 8.64 15.41
CA ALA A 83 0.20 7.59 15.61
C ALA A 83 -0.21 6.93 14.28
N GLU A 84 -0.39 7.72 13.22
CA GLU A 84 -0.67 7.21 11.88
C GLU A 84 0.52 6.43 11.32
N LEU A 85 1.75 6.90 11.48
CA LEU A 85 2.94 6.16 11.08
C LEU A 85 3.00 4.78 11.76
N LYS A 86 2.80 4.72 13.08
CA LYS A 86 2.75 3.46 13.84
C LYS A 86 1.68 2.52 13.30
N ALA A 87 0.46 3.02 13.10
CA ALA A 87 -0.64 2.24 12.56
C ALA A 87 -0.31 1.67 11.17
N ARG A 88 0.24 2.49 10.25
CA ARG A 88 0.64 2.05 8.92
C ARG A 88 1.80 1.05 8.94
N LEU A 89 2.78 1.23 9.80
CA LEU A 89 3.88 0.27 9.97
C LEU A 89 3.39 -1.09 10.46
N ILE A 90 2.47 -1.10 11.43
CA ILE A 90 1.87 -2.34 11.94
C ILE A 90 1.07 -3.02 10.84
N GLU A 91 0.19 -2.27 10.16
CA GLU A 91 -0.65 -2.77 9.06
C GLU A 91 0.21 -3.39 7.94
N ALA A 92 1.21 -2.66 7.44
CA ALA A 92 2.13 -3.14 6.40
C ALA A 92 2.93 -4.37 6.84
N THR A 93 3.41 -4.36 8.10
CA THR A 93 4.20 -5.47 8.66
C THR A 93 3.35 -6.73 8.80
N LEU A 94 2.15 -6.61 9.36
CA LEU A 94 1.24 -7.75 9.50
C LEU A 94 0.75 -8.23 8.13
N GLY A 95 0.50 -7.32 7.20
CA GLY A 95 0.18 -7.65 5.81
C GLY A 95 1.24 -8.58 5.20
N ARG A 96 2.51 -8.18 5.29
CA ARG A 96 3.64 -8.94 4.74
C ARG A 96 3.96 -10.23 5.51
N CYS A 97 3.68 -10.30 6.81
CA CYS A 97 3.94 -11.49 7.62
C CYS A 97 2.81 -12.50 7.61
N CYS A 98 1.56 -12.03 7.57
CA CYS A 98 0.39 -12.83 7.90
C CYS A 98 -0.61 -13.00 6.74
N LEU A 99 -0.72 -12.01 5.84
CA LEU A 99 -1.74 -11.99 4.79
C LEU A 99 -1.20 -12.41 3.42
N LEU A 100 -0.24 -13.35 3.42
CA LEU A 100 0.27 -13.99 2.20
C LEU A 100 -0.71 -15.09 1.75
N GLU A 101 -0.91 -15.17 0.46
CA GLU A 101 -1.76 -16.22 -0.14
C GLU A 101 -1.06 -17.61 -0.10
N PRO A 102 -1.81 -18.69 0.07
CA PRO A 102 -3.23 -18.69 0.40
C PRO A 102 -3.49 -18.20 1.83
N LEU A 103 -4.59 -17.47 2.03
CA LEU A 103 -5.01 -17.04 3.37
C LEU A 103 -5.42 -18.25 4.22
N PRO A 104 -5.24 -18.22 5.56
CA PRO A 104 -5.69 -19.29 6.43
C PRO A 104 -7.22 -19.38 6.44
N THR A 105 -7.74 -20.58 6.18
CA THR A 105 -9.18 -20.87 6.12
C THR A 105 -9.72 -21.57 7.38
N ASP A 106 -8.82 -22.00 8.28
CA ASP A 106 -9.17 -22.67 9.51
C ASP A 106 -8.27 -22.26 10.69
N ALA A 107 -8.61 -22.74 11.88
CA ALA A 107 -7.90 -22.40 13.11
C ALA A 107 -6.46 -22.92 13.15
N ASP A 108 -6.18 -24.07 12.57
CA ASP A 108 -4.85 -24.68 12.58
C ASP A 108 -3.91 -23.95 11.63
N ALA A 109 -4.37 -23.65 10.43
CA ALA A 109 -3.65 -22.82 9.46
C ALA A 109 -3.39 -21.42 10.02
N PHE A 110 -4.37 -20.81 10.70
CA PHE A 110 -4.22 -19.53 11.38
C PHE A 110 -3.16 -19.60 12.50
N ALA A 111 -3.23 -20.61 13.38
CA ALA A 111 -2.27 -20.78 14.47
C ALA A 111 -0.84 -20.96 13.95
N LYS A 112 -0.67 -21.77 12.89
CA LYS A 112 0.61 -21.97 12.20
C LYS A 112 1.15 -20.63 11.66
N ARG A 113 0.32 -19.85 10.96
CA ARG A 113 0.70 -18.54 10.44
C ARG A 113 1.09 -17.56 11.55
N CYS A 114 0.38 -17.56 12.69
CA CYS A 114 0.77 -16.78 13.87
C CYS A 114 2.15 -17.21 14.41
N ALA A 115 2.43 -18.52 14.50
CA ALA A 115 3.72 -19.00 14.98
C ALA A 115 4.87 -18.57 14.06
N GLU A 116 4.70 -18.68 12.74
CA GLU A 116 5.67 -18.23 11.73
C GLU A 116 5.89 -16.72 11.80
N ALA A 117 4.82 -15.95 11.97
CA ALA A 117 4.90 -14.47 12.02
C ALA A 117 5.64 -13.98 13.26
N LYS A 118 5.51 -14.63 14.43
CA LYS A 118 6.14 -14.19 15.69
C LYS A 118 7.64 -13.90 15.56
N SER A 119 8.37 -14.74 14.84
CA SER A 119 9.83 -14.58 14.64
C SER A 119 10.19 -13.52 13.57
N ARG A 120 9.24 -13.16 12.71
CA ARG A 120 9.50 -12.31 11.52
C ARG A 120 9.06 -10.86 11.69
N VAL A 121 8.01 -10.61 12.49
CA VAL A 121 7.38 -9.28 12.63
C VAL A 121 8.39 -8.19 12.93
N SER A 122 9.29 -8.38 13.91
CA SER A 122 10.28 -7.35 14.28
C SER A 122 11.24 -7.02 13.14
N LEU A 123 11.73 -8.03 12.43
CA LEU A 123 12.64 -7.85 11.31
C LEU A 123 11.96 -7.13 10.15
N VAL A 124 10.77 -7.57 9.77
CA VAL A 124 9.98 -6.96 8.69
C VAL A 124 9.62 -5.51 9.02
N ALA A 125 9.27 -5.22 10.27
CA ALA A 125 9.00 -3.84 10.71
C ALA A 125 10.24 -2.95 10.60
N GLN A 126 11.42 -3.45 10.97
CA GLN A 126 12.69 -2.74 10.80
C GLN A 126 13.02 -2.48 9.32
N GLU A 127 12.74 -3.44 8.43
CA GLU A 127 12.88 -3.24 6.98
C GLU A 127 11.97 -2.12 6.47
N PHE A 128 10.68 -2.10 6.88
CA PHE A 128 9.76 -1.02 6.55
C PHE A 128 10.23 0.33 7.09
N MET A 129 10.69 0.38 8.35
CA MET A 129 11.22 1.62 8.93
C MET A 129 12.42 2.15 8.15
N ARG A 130 13.39 1.29 7.83
CA ARG A 130 14.58 1.66 7.06
C ARG A 130 14.20 2.19 5.68
N LEU A 131 13.33 1.47 4.97
CA LEU A 131 12.86 1.90 3.65
C LEU A 131 12.11 3.22 3.74
N THR A 132 11.20 3.37 4.70
CA THR A 132 10.46 4.62 4.93
C THR A 132 11.41 5.79 5.15
N GLY A 133 12.39 5.65 6.03
CA GLY A 133 13.39 6.70 6.28
C GLY A 133 14.15 7.08 5.01
N GLN A 134 14.58 6.10 4.23
CA GLN A 134 15.24 6.35 2.95
C GLN A 134 14.33 7.12 1.97
N LEU A 135 13.07 6.71 1.82
CA LEU A 135 12.12 7.37 0.92
C LEU A 135 11.83 8.82 1.36
N LEU A 136 11.67 9.06 2.67
CA LEU A 136 11.40 10.40 3.20
C LEU A 136 12.60 11.34 3.01
N VAL A 137 13.83 10.86 3.21
CA VAL A 137 15.04 11.65 2.96
C VAL A 137 15.17 12.03 1.48
N GLU A 138 15.01 11.07 0.57
CA GLU A 138 15.08 11.33 -0.87
C GLU A 138 13.96 12.26 -1.33
N HIS A 139 12.73 12.06 -0.81
CA HIS A 139 11.59 12.93 -1.10
C HIS A 139 11.85 14.37 -0.63
N ALA A 140 12.32 14.58 0.60
CA ALA A 140 12.62 15.90 1.13
C ALA A 140 13.72 16.61 0.33
N ALA A 141 14.76 15.88 -0.09
CA ALA A 141 15.81 16.40 -0.93
C ALA A 141 15.28 16.85 -2.31
N LEU A 142 14.39 16.05 -2.92
CA LEU A 142 13.75 16.41 -4.18
C LEU A 142 12.85 17.63 -4.03
N GLN A 143 12.01 17.70 -3.01
CA GLN A 143 11.13 18.85 -2.73
C GLN A 143 11.94 20.15 -2.57
N LYS A 144 13.06 20.10 -1.83
CA LYS A 144 13.97 21.24 -1.69
C LYS A 144 14.55 21.70 -3.03
N ARG A 145 14.92 20.76 -3.91
CA ARG A 145 15.45 21.10 -5.25
C ARG A 145 14.37 21.69 -6.14
N LEU A 146 13.17 21.13 -6.12
CA LEU A 146 12.02 21.62 -6.90
C LEU A 146 11.61 23.04 -6.50
N SER A 147 11.62 23.38 -5.23
CA SER A 147 11.28 24.72 -4.74
C SER A 147 12.21 25.82 -5.28
N GLY A 148 13.45 25.46 -5.63
CA GLY A 148 14.43 26.37 -6.27
C GLY A 148 14.33 26.49 -7.79
N LEU A 149 13.51 25.66 -8.45
CA LEU A 149 13.44 25.55 -9.92
C LEU A 149 12.30 26.37 -10.52
N LYS A 150 12.34 27.69 -10.34
CA LYS A 150 11.30 28.62 -10.84
C LYS A 150 11.26 28.77 -12.37
N THR A 151 12.36 28.46 -13.06
CA THR A 151 12.50 28.61 -14.52
C THR A 151 11.88 27.49 -15.34
N PHE A 152 11.52 26.34 -14.68
CA PHE A 152 10.96 25.16 -15.35
C PHE A 152 9.66 24.69 -14.70
N PRO A 153 8.59 25.51 -14.74
CA PRO A 153 7.36 25.20 -13.98
C PRO A 153 6.67 23.90 -14.44
N GLU A 154 6.73 23.58 -15.74
CA GLU A 154 6.15 22.33 -16.25
C GLU A 154 6.88 21.08 -15.75
N VAL A 155 8.21 21.12 -15.68
CA VAL A 155 9.02 20.00 -15.14
C VAL A 155 8.77 19.84 -13.65
N VAL A 156 8.66 20.97 -12.93
CA VAL A 156 8.31 20.95 -11.49
C VAL A 156 6.97 20.31 -11.28
N ALA A 157 5.94 20.69 -12.04
CA ALA A 157 4.59 20.13 -11.93
C ALA A 157 4.57 18.62 -12.26
N ASP A 158 5.30 18.21 -13.30
CA ASP A 158 5.39 16.79 -13.69
C ASP A 158 6.06 15.95 -12.61
N ILE A 159 7.21 16.36 -12.08
CA ILE A 159 7.91 15.64 -11.02
C ILE A 159 7.07 15.63 -9.73
N GLN A 160 6.42 16.72 -9.36
CA GLN A 160 5.52 16.76 -8.21
C GLN A 160 4.35 15.78 -8.37
N GLY A 161 3.79 15.65 -9.57
CA GLY A 161 2.78 14.64 -9.89
C GLY A 161 3.31 13.22 -9.70
N GLN A 162 4.52 12.93 -10.18
CA GLN A 162 5.18 11.63 -9.97
C GLN A 162 5.42 11.34 -8.48
N LEU A 163 5.92 12.32 -7.71
CA LEU A 163 6.13 12.17 -6.27
C LEU A 163 4.82 11.90 -5.52
N GLY A 164 3.74 12.60 -5.87
CA GLY A 164 2.41 12.37 -5.28
C GLY A 164 1.84 10.99 -5.61
N ALA A 165 2.13 10.46 -6.80
CA ALA A 165 1.72 9.11 -7.19
C ALA A 165 2.53 8.02 -6.49
N LEU A 166 3.86 8.21 -6.33
CA LEU A 166 4.73 7.27 -5.63
C LEU A 166 4.52 7.27 -4.12
N LEU A 167 4.33 8.45 -3.53
CA LEU A 167 4.24 8.61 -2.08
C LEU A 167 2.91 9.31 -1.69
N PRO A 168 1.74 8.68 -1.92
CA PRO A 168 0.50 9.13 -1.31
C PRO A 168 0.60 9.02 0.22
N LYS A 169 -0.30 9.66 0.98
CA LYS A 169 -0.25 9.68 2.46
C LYS A 169 -0.22 8.29 3.09
N ASP A 170 -0.78 7.31 2.42
CA ASP A 170 -0.86 5.90 2.85
C ASP A 170 0.09 4.96 2.10
N PHE A 171 1.15 5.50 1.49
CA PHE A 171 2.06 4.75 0.62
C PHE A 171 2.60 3.44 1.21
N LEU A 172 2.73 3.35 2.53
CA LEU A 172 3.22 2.15 3.21
C LEU A 172 2.27 0.95 3.08
N VAL A 173 0.98 1.19 2.89
CA VAL A 173 -0.06 0.16 2.79
C VAL A 173 -0.76 0.15 1.44
N ALA A 174 -0.56 1.20 0.64
CA ALA A 174 -1.15 1.33 -0.69
C ALA A 174 -0.46 0.44 -1.74
N PHE A 175 0.76 -0.03 -1.44
CA PHE A 175 1.58 -0.80 -2.37
C PHE A 175 2.12 -2.07 -1.73
N GLU A 176 2.17 -3.14 -2.53
CA GLU A 176 2.87 -4.36 -2.15
C GLU A 176 4.37 -4.08 -1.95
N TRP A 177 5.00 -4.85 -1.05
CA TRP A 177 6.41 -4.67 -0.69
C TRP A 177 7.33 -4.65 -1.91
N ASP A 178 7.13 -5.53 -2.87
CA ASP A 178 7.99 -5.66 -4.04
C ASP A 178 7.96 -4.38 -4.91
N LYS A 179 6.80 -3.72 -5.02
CA LYS A 179 6.68 -2.41 -5.67
C LYS A 179 7.33 -1.31 -4.83
N LEU A 180 6.98 -1.26 -3.55
CA LEU A 180 7.47 -0.23 -2.62
C LEU A 180 9.00 -0.22 -2.51
N ALA A 181 9.63 -1.39 -2.51
CA ALA A 181 11.09 -1.53 -2.46
C ALA A 181 11.83 -0.84 -3.63
N HIS A 182 11.15 -0.64 -4.76
CA HIS A 182 11.73 0.04 -5.92
C HIS A 182 11.58 1.56 -5.89
N PHE A 183 10.78 2.14 -5.01
CA PHE A 183 10.50 3.59 -5.00
C PHE A 183 11.73 4.46 -4.78
N ALA A 184 12.68 4.01 -3.96
CA ALA A 184 13.96 4.70 -3.80
C ALA A 184 14.72 4.88 -5.13
N ARG A 185 14.64 3.89 -6.04
CA ARG A 185 15.22 3.98 -7.38
C ARG A 185 14.50 5.01 -8.23
N TYR A 186 13.17 5.10 -8.15
CA TYR A 186 12.39 6.08 -8.91
C TYR A 186 12.65 7.50 -8.41
N LEU A 187 12.74 7.71 -7.09
CA LEU A 187 13.13 9.01 -6.53
C LEU A 187 14.53 9.44 -6.98
N LYS A 188 15.49 8.52 -6.99
CA LYS A 188 16.84 8.78 -7.55
C LYS A 188 16.79 9.09 -9.04
N GLY A 189 15.93 8.42 -9.81
CA GLY A 189 15.70 8.74 -11.23
C GLY A 189 15.25 10.18 -11.42
N ALA A 190 14.28 10.65 -10.62
CA ALA A 190 13.84 12.05 -10.63
C ALA A 190 14.97 13.03 -10.27
N ALA A 191 15.82 12.68 -9.30
CA ALA A 191 16.99 13.48 -8.95
C ALA A 191 17.99 13.59 -10.11
N VAL A 192 18.30 12.49 -10.78
CA VAL A 192 19.17 12.47 -11.98
C VAL A 192 18.58 13.28 -13.14
N ARG A 193 17.23 13.22 -13.32
CA ARG A 193 16.54 14.04 -14.31
C ARG A 193 16.76 15.52 -14.04
N LEU A 194 16.63 15.97 -12.79
CA LEU A 194 16.89 17.35 -12.39
C LEU A 194 18.36 17.79 -12.64
N ASP A 195 19.33 16.90 -12.48
CA ASP A 195 20.72 17.19 -12.79
C ASP A 195 20.94 17.39 -14.29
N LYS A 196 20.32 16.55 -15.11
CA LYS A 196 20.42 16.61 -16.58
C LYS A 196 19.65 17.79 -17.17
N LEU A 197 18.54 18.19 -16.54
CA LEU A 197 17.69 19.30 -17.00
C LEU A 197 18.50 20.61 -17.19
N ARG A 198 19.43 20.90 -16.26
CA ARG A 198 20.26 22.11 -16.34
C ARG A 198 21.16 22.13 -17.57
N ASN A 199 21.60 20.98 -18.02
CA ASN A 199 22.52 20.84 -19.13
C ASN A 199 21.82 20.74 -20.49
N ASN A 200 20.63 20.17 -20.53
CA ASN A 200 19.89 19.97 -21.78
C ASN A 200 18.35 20.01 -21.54
N PRO A 201 17.76 21.21 -21.38
CA PRO A 201 16.31 21.38 -21.18
C PRO A 201 15.48 20.90 -22.38
N ALA A 202 16.00 21.06 -23.60
CA ALA A 202 15.29 20.66 -24.81
C ALA A 202 15.03 19.15 -24.88
N ARG A 203 16.03 18.37 -24.46
CA ARG A 203 15.88 16.90 -24.39
C ARG A 203 14.82 16.47 -23.37
N ASP A 204 14.75 17.13 -22.22
CA ASP A 204 13.73 16.84 -21.20
C ASP A 204 12.33 17.19 -21.73
N ALA A 205 12.17 18.33 -22.39
CA ALA A 205 10.92 18.75 -23.01
C ALA A 205 10.43 17.75 -24.07
N GLN A 206 11.34 17.26 -24.91
CA GLN A 206 11.02 16.22 -25.89
C GLN A 206 10.55 14.92 -25.21
N ALA A 207 11.31 14.42 -24.23
CA ALA A 207 10.94 13.21 -23.49
C ALA A 207 9.59 13.35 -22.76
N MET A 208 9.32 14.53 -22.20
CA MET A 208 7.99 14.82 -21.59
C MET A 208 6.87 14.78 -22.62
N ALA A 209 7.09 15.33 -23.83
CA ALA A 209 6.08 15.33 -24.89
C ALA A 209 5.77 13.88 -25.36
N GLU A 210 6.79 13.06 -25.57
CA GLU A 210 6.65 11.65 -25.92
C GLU A 210 5.91 10.87 -24.83
N TRP A 211 6.30 11.06 -23.56
CA TRP A 211 5.62 10.46 -22.42
C TRP A 211 4.15 10.87 -22.31
N LYS A 212 3.83 12.16 -22.46
CA LYS A 212 2.44 12.65 -22.42
C LYS A 212 1.56 11.96 -23.48
N GLN A 213 2.08 11.73 -24.68
CA GLN A 213 1.34 11.02 -25.74
C GLN A 213 1.02 9.55 -25.33
N LEU A 214 2.02 8.83 -24.80
CA LEU A 214 1.85 7.46 -24.32
C LEU A 214 0.87 7.39 -23.14
N ALA A 215 1.04 8.28 -22.17
CA ALA A 215 0.17 8.34 -20.99
C ALA A 215 -1.28 8.65 -21.34
N GLN A 216 -1.51 9.54 -22.31
CA GLN A 216 -2.87 9.84 -22.81
C GLN A 216 -3.50 8.66 -23.54
N ALA A 217 -2.73 7.91 -24.33
CA ALA A 217 -3.22 6.70 -25.01
C ALA A 217 -3.61 5.62 -24.00
N TRP A 218 -2.74 5.38 -23.01
CA TRP A 218 -2.99 4.45 -21.91
C TRP A 218 -4.23 4.84 -21.09
N GLU A 219 -4.38 6.11 -20.71
CA GLU A 219 -5.50 6.58 -19.91
C GLU A 219 -6.84 6.45 -20.68
N ARG A 220 -6.84 6.73 -21.99
CA ARG A 220 -8.02 6.52 -22.84
C ARG A 220 -8.45 5.06 -22.85
N GLU A 221 -7.50 4.13 -23.04
CA GLU A 221 -7.78 2.71 -23.05
C GLU A 221 -8.29 2.22 -21.69
N ARG A 222 -7.65 2.65 -20.61
CA ARG A 222 -8.06 2.35 -19.22
C ARG A 222 -9.50 2.78 -18.94
N LEU A 223 -9.83 4.02 -19.32
CA LEU A 223 -11.19 4.54 -19.16
C LEU A 223 -12.22 3.82 -20.02
N ALA A 224 -11.86 3.44 -21.25
CA ALA A 224 -12.73 2.70 -22.14
C ALA A 224 -13.06 1.31 -21.55
N ARG A 225 -12.06 0.57 -21.08
CA ARG A 225 -12.26 -0.75 -20.46
C ARG A 225 -13.07 -0.66 -19.17
N ARG A 226 -12.77 0.31 -18.33
CA ARG A 226 -13.53 0.52 -17.09
C ARG A 226 -15.01 0.83 -17.35
N ARG A 227 -15.32 1.60 -18.40
CA ARG A 227 -16.72 1.87 -18.82
C ARG A 227 -17.40 0.62 -19.36
N ALA A 228 -16.65 -0.28 -19.96
CA ALA A 228 -17.14 -1.59 -20.44
C ALA A 228 -17.24 -2.64 -19.31
N GLY A 229 -16.92 -2.29 -18.05
CA GLY A 229 -16.91 -3.23 -16.93
C GLY A 229 -15.79 -4.27 -16.97
N VAL A 230 -14.74 -4.03 -17.78
CA VAL A 230 -13.59 -4.92 -17.91
C VAL A 230 -12.48 -4.42 -16.99
N GLU A 231 -12.13 -5.22 -15.98
CA GLU A 231 -10.92 -5.01 -15.19
C GLU A 231 -9.74 -5.73 -15.85
N ASP A 232 -8.68 -4.98 -16.14
CA ASP A 232 -7.45 -5.52 -16.73
C ASP A 232 -6.26 -5.21 -15.82
N PRO A 233 -5.85 -6.18 -14.97
CA PRO A 233 -4.72 -6.00 -14.07
C PRO A 233 -3.42 -5.65 -14.79
N ALA A 234 -3.17 -6.19 -15.98
CA ALA A 234 -1.98 -5.90 -16.76
C ALA A 234 -1.92 -4.44 -17.21
N LEU A 235 -3.08 -3.83 -17.49
CA LEU A 235 -3.16 -2.42 -17.85
C LEU A 235 -2.87 -1.50 -16.63
N GLU A 236 -3.26 -1.93 -15.43
CA GLU A 236 -2.92 -1.19 -14.19
C GLU A 236 -1.43 -1.35 -13.83
N GLU A 237 -0.82 -2.50 -14.12
CA GLU A 237 0.61 -2.71 -13.92
C GLU A 237 1.48 -1.86 -14.85
N PHE A 238 1.01 -1.55 -16.05
CA PHE A 238 1.73 -0.71 -17.00
C PHE A 238 1.97 0.73 -16.49
N ARG A 239 1.26 1.14 -15.45
CA ARG A 239 1.43 2.44 -14.80
C ARG A 239 2.80 2.60 -14.10
N TRP A 240 3.46 1.49 -13.75
CA TRP A 240 4.67 1.44 -12.94
C TRP A 240 5.90 0.96 -13.74
#